data_312c5e4ff43901516a0ef1826ebe4370
#
_entry.id   312c5e4ff43901516a0ef1826ebe4370
#
_cell.length_a   1.000
_cell.length_b   1.000
_cell.length_c   1.000
_cell.angle_alpha   90.00
_cell.angle_beta   90.00
_cell.angle_gamma   90.00
#
_symmetry.space_group_name_H-M   'P 1'
#
loop_
_entity.id
_entity.type
_entity.pdbx_description
1 polymer ?
#
loop_
_entity_poly.entity_id
_entity_poly.type
_entity_poly.pdbx_seq_one_letter_code
_entity_poly.pdbx_strand_id
1 'polypeptide(L)'
;MFAAMNGGEHLVHITISGAPGSGTSTLVGKIREATGWESLNGGEVFRAEAARRGLSVVEFSELCKTDLDVDRSLDDLLRKAMTSENGPEILESRLSGWWAHQLKIDCLRVWIETSDEERARRVQAREGGEFSQRLLESRARQSADKERYRMLYDIDLDDMSPYNLVVDANNLSAEQVFTIVQGELNGE
;
A
#
# COMPACT_ATOMS: atom_id res chain seq x y z
N MET A 1 -17.11 -16.80 9.30
CA MET A 1 -16.94 -16.59 10.77
C MET A 1 -15.45 -16.35 10.94
N PHE A 2 -15.03 -15.08 10.95
CA PHE A 2 -13.60 -14.75 11.09
C PHE A 2 -13.12 -15.25 12.45
N ALA A 3 -12.18 -16.18 12.44
CA ALA A 3 -11.57 -16.67 13.65
C ALA A 3 -10.84 -15.51 14.33
N ALA A 4 -11.20 -15.19 15.56
CA ALA A 4 -10.47 -14.27 16.41
C ALA A 4 -9.06 -14.85 16.59
N MET A 5 -8.07 -14.29 15.91
CA MET A 5 -6.66 -14.56 16.21
C MET A 5 -6.35 -13.92 17.55
N ASN A 6 -6.45 -14.73 18.59
CA ASN A 6 -6.10 -14.36 19.96
C ASN A 6 -4.59 -14.23 20.08
N GLY A 7 -4.13 -13.02 20.30
CA GLY A 7 -2.74 -12.81 20.69
C GLY A 7 -2.27 -11.37 20.61
N GLY A 8 -2.80 -10.45 21.46
CA GLY A 8 -2.08 -9.21 21.80
C GLY A 8 -2.36 -8.00 20.92
N GLU A 9 -3.18 -7.12 21.38
CA GLU A 9 -3.10 -5.63 21.33
C GLU A 9 -2.99 -4.88 19.99
N HIS A 10 -2.93 -5.51 18.81
CA HIS A 10 -2.90 -4.79 17.53
C HIS A 10 -4.12 -5.15 16.68
N LEU A 11 -4.84 -4.12 16.22
CA LEU A 11 -6.03 -4.31 15.39
C LEU A 11 -5.72 -4.59 13.92
N VAL A 12 -4.48 -4.35 13.46
CA VAL A 12 -4.12 -4.58 12.06
C VAL A 12 -4.19 -6.06 11.73
N HIS A 13 -5.14 -6.44 10.89
CA HIS A 13 -5.31 -7.80 10.39
C HIS A 13 -4.62 -8.02 9.04
N ILE A 14 -4.52 -6.95 8.24
CA ILE A 14 -3.93 -7.03 6.91
C ILE A 14 -3.21 -5.73 6.54
N THR A 15 -2.04 -5.88 5.95
CA THR A 15 -1.37 -4.81 5.22
C THR A 15 -1.37 -5.10 3.72
N ILE A 16 -1.62 -4.09 2.90
CA ILE A 16 -1.70 -4.22 1.45
C ILE A 16 -0.70 -3.24 0.82
N SER A 17 0.24 -3.79 0.07
CA SER A 17 1.27 -3.05 -0.64
C SER A 17 1.28 -3.42 -2.12
N GLY A 18 1.83 -2.54 -2.92
CA GLY A 18 1.97 -2.74 -4.36
C GLY A 18 2.40 -1.48 -5.08
N ALA A 19 2.83 -1.61 -6.32
CA ALA A 19 3.16 -0.46 -7.16
C ALA A 19 1.92 0.39 -7.51
N PRO A 20 2.04 1.70 -7.80
CA PRO A 20 0.89 2.50 -8.24
C PRO A 20 0.20 1.89 -9.45
N GLY A 21 -1.13 1.74 -9.37
CA GLY A 21 -1.93 1.12 -10.42
C GLY A 21 -2.04 -0.40 -10.33
N SER A 22 -1.45 -1.05 -9.30
CA SER A 22 -1.57 -2.50 -9.12
C SER A 22 -2.96 -2.97 -8.66
N GLY A 23 -3.81 -2.06 -8.16
CA GLY A 23 -5.18 -2.39 -7.73
C GLY A 23 -5.35 -2.54 -6.22
N THR A 24 -4.37 -2.12 -5.41
CA THR A 24 -4.39 -2.18 -3.95
C THR A 24 -5.64 -1.53 -3.35
N SER A 25 -5.99 -0.31 -3.76
CA SER A 25 -7.17 0.40 -3.24
C SER A 25 -8.49 -0.27 -3.63
N THR A 26 -8.54 -0.94 -4.79
CA THR A 26 -9.71 -1.75 -5.18
C THR A 26 -9.87 -2.95 -4.25
N LEU A 27 -8.77 -3.63 -3.93
CA LEU A 27 -8.77 -4.74 -2.98
C LEU A 27 -9.19 -4.28 -1.58
N VAL A 28 -8.66 -3.15 -1.09
CA VAL A 28 -9.08 -2.55 0.19
C VAL A 28 -10.59 -2.31 0.21
N GLY A 29 -11.14 -1.71 -0.85
CA GLY A 29 -12.58 -1.47 -0.96
C GLY A 29 -13.42 -2.74 -0.82
N LYS A 30 -13.01 -3.83 -1.50
CA LYS A 30 -13.71 -5.13 -1.42
C LYS A 30 -13.61 -5.77 -0.04
N ILE A 31 -12.44 -5.71 0.61
CA ILE A 31 -12.29 -6.24 1.97
C ILE A 31 -13.16 -5.45 2.94
N ARG A 32 -13.17 -4.12 2.86
CA ARG A 32 -14.03 -3.26 3.70
C ARG A 32 -15.50 -3.58 3.52
N GLU A 33 -15.96 -3.78 2.29
CA GLU A 33 -17.34 -4.15 1.98
C GLU A 33 -17.71 -5.50 2.59
N ALA A 34 -16.80 -6.47 2.56
CA ALA A 34 -17.03 -7.82 3.07
C ALA A 34 -16.95 -7.92 4.60
N THR A 35 -16.12 -7.09 5.25
CA THR A 35 -15.77 -7.22 6.68
C THR A 35 -16.34 -6.11 7.56
N GLY A 36 -16.58 -4.92 7.00
CA GLY A 36 -16.87 -3.71 7.75
C GLY A 36 -15.64 -3.07 8.42
N TRP A 37 -14.43 -3.56 8.13
CA TRP A 37 -13.19 -3.07 8.73
C TRP A 37 -12.84 -1.64 8.30
N GLU A 38 -12.20 -0.91 9.20
CA GLU A 38 -11.65 0.40 8.90
C GLU A 38 -10.29 0.28 8.19
N SER A 39 -9.99 1.26 7.35
CA SER A 39 -8.73 1.28 6.60
C SER A 39 -8.03 2.62 6.70
N LEU A 40 -6.71 2.58 6.72
CA LEU A 40 -5.85 3.76 6.55
C LEU A 40 -5.03 3.61 5.28
N ASN A 41 -5.09 4.63 4.41
CA ASN A 41 -4.36 4.69 3.16
C ASN A 41 -3.24 5.72 3.24
N GLY A 42 -2.00 5.31 2.98
CA GLY A 42 -0.84 6.20 3.02
C GLY A 42 -0.91 7.37 2.02
N GLY A 43 -1.58 7.17 0.89
CA GLY A 43 -1.83 8.26 -0.06
C GLY A 43 -2.83 9.29 0.46
N GLU A 44 -3.78 8.89 1.30
CA GLU A 44 -4.71 9.82 1.98
C GLU A 44 -3.97 10.61 3.06
N VAL A 45 -3.13 9.95 3.86
CA VAL A 45 -2.25 10.60 4.83
C VAL A 45 -1.36 11.65 4.15
N PHE A 46 -0.76 11.29 3.00
CA PHE A 46 0.06 12.19 2.21
C PHE A 46 -0.73 13.43 1.73
N ARG A 47 -1.93 13.22 1.17
CA ARG A 47 -2.80 14.32 0.71
C ARG A 47 -3.29 15.22 1.85
N ALA A 48 -3.65 14.62 2.98
CA ALA A 48 -4.09 15.34 4.17
C ALA A 48 -2.96 16.21 4.73
N GLU A 49 -1.73 15.71 4.78
CA GLU A 49 -0.58 16.48 5.24
C GLU A 49 -0.20 17.60 4.27
N ALA A 50 -0.28 17.38 2.96
CA ALA A 50 -0.12 18.44 1.96
C ALA A 50 -1.12 19.56 2.19
N ALA A 51 -2.41 19.23 2.33
CA ALA A 51 -3.48 20.19 2.58
C ALA A 51 -3.27 20.94 3.91
N ARG A 52 -2.85 20.25 4.98
CA ARG A 52 -2.54 20.86 6.29
C ARG A 52 -1.44 21.92 6.18
N ARG A 53 -0.47 21.71 5.29
CA ARG A 53 0.63 22.65 5.01
C ARG A 53 0.27 23.73 4.00
N GLY A 54 -0.94 23.72 3.43
CA GLY A 54 -1.37 24.64 2.39
C GLY A 54 -0.69 24.43 1.04
N LEU A 55 -0.17 23.23 0.80
CA LEU A 55 0.53 22.83 -0.43
C LEU A 55 -0.37 21.97 -1.31
N SER A 56 -0.19 22.09 -2.63
CA SER A 56 -0.70 21.09 -3.57
C SER A 56 0.07 19.76 -3.40
N VAL A 57 -0.52 18.66 -3.88
CA VAL A 57 0.12 17.33 -3.85
C VAL A 57 1.48 17.33 -4.59
N VAL A 58 1.58 18.13 -5.68
CA VAL A 58 2.82 18.25 -6.45
C VAL A 58 3.89 19.00 -5.64
N GLU A 59 3.56 20.16 -5.09
CA GLU A 59 4.48 20.95 -4.27
C GLU A 59 4.95 20.17 -3.04
N PHE A 60 4.04 19.42 -2.41
CA PHE A 60 4.39 18.58 -1.27
C PHE A 60 5.29 17.43 -1.67
N SER A 61 5.06 16.82 -2.84
CA SER A 61 5.93 15.77 -3.37
C SER A 61 7.35 16.30 -3.67
N GLU A 62 7.48 17.52 -4.19
CA GLU A 62 8.81 18.14 -4.38
C GLU A 62 9.49 18.46 -3.04
N LEU A 63 8.72 18.90 -2.03
CA LEU A 63 9.25 19.11 -0.68
C LEU A 63 9.81 17.81 -0.09
N CYS A 64 9.11 16.70 -0.20
CA CYS A 64 9.56 15.39 0.28
C CYS A 64 10.84 14.89 -0.39
N LYS A 65 11.12 15.28 -1.64
CA LYS A 65 12.39 14.95 -2.32
C LYS A 65 13.59 15.70 -1.73
N THR A 66 13.37 16.90 -1.20
CA THR A 66 14.40 17.78 -0.66
C THR A 66 14.50 17.69 0.87
N ASP A 67 13.42 17.31 1.53
CA ASP A 67 13.34 17.17 2.98
C ASP A 67 12.84 15.76 3.35
N LEU A 68 13.78 14.85 3.53
CA LEU A 68 13.51 13.46 3.87
C LEU A 68 12.86 13.27 5.25
N ASP A 69 12.96 14.26 6.15
CA ASP A 69 12.33 14.16 7.47
C ASP A 69 10.81 14.36 7.37
N VAL A 70 10.34 15.08 6.35
CA VAL A 70 8.90 15.16 6.04
C VAL A 70 8.37 13.78 5.63
N ASP A 71 9.07 13.09 4.74
CA ASP A 71 8.71 11.73 4.30
C ASP A 71 8.71 10.73 5.48
N ARG A 72 9.75 10.77 6.32
CA ARG A 72 9.83 9.96 7.55
C ARG A 72 8.66 10.21 8.49
N SER A 73 8.24 11.47 8.63
CA SER A 73 7.12 11.82 9.51
C SER A 73 5.80 11.20 9.06
N LEU A 74 5.58 11.03 7.76
CA LEU A 74 4.40 10.37 7.21
C LEU A 74 4.42 8.86 7.47
N ASP A 75 5.57 8.22 7.25
CA ASP A 75 5.74 6.80 7.56
C ASP A 75 5.60 6.52 9.06
N ASP A 76 6.07 7.42 9.92
CA ASP A 76 5.88 7.33 11.37
C ASP A 76 4.41 7.43 11.79
N LEU A 77 3.59 8.23 11.09
CA LEU A 77 2.14 8.26 11.32
C LEU A 77 1.51 6.89 11.02
N LEU A 78 1.91 6.26 9.90
CA LEU A 78 1.43 4.92 9.54
C LEU A 78 1.88 3.87 10.55
N ARG A 79 3.15 3.90 10.98
CA ARG A 79 3.70 2.98 11.99
C ARG A 79 3.01 3.13 13.34
N LYS A 80 2.73 4.36 13.77
CA LYS A 80 1.96 4.64 14.99
C LYS A 80 0.52 4.13 14.89
N ALA A 81 -0.12 4.30 13.74
CA ALA A 81 -1.47 3.76 13.54
C ALA A 81 -1.49 2.23 13.65
N MET A 82 -0.45 1.53 13.16
CA MET A 82 -0.34 0.06 13.29
C MET A 82 -0.25 -0.43 14.72
N THR A 83 0.29 0.38 15.63
CA THR A 83 0.52 0.01 17.04
C THR A 83 -0.49 0.63 17.99
N SER A 84 -1.49 1.34 17.47
CA SER A 84 -2.54 1.97 18.27
C SER A 84 -3.63 0.95 18.61
N GLU A 85 -4.14 0.99 19.85
CA GLU A 85 -5.29 0.19 20.31
C GLU A 85 -6.58 0.49 19.51
N ASN A 86 -6.66 1.68 18.90
CA ASN A 86 -7.77 2.09 18.02
C ASN A 86 -7.29 2.26 16.57
N GLY A 87 -6.26 1.49 16.16
CA GLY A 87 -5.74 1.50 14.80
C GLY A 87 -6.69 0.83 13.80
N PRO A 88 -6.45 1.03 12.50
CA PRO A 88 -7.26 0.41 11.47
C PRO A 88 -6.94 -1.08 11.33
N GLU A 89 -7.92 -1.90 10.93
CA GLU A 89 -7.72 -3.31 10.61
C GLU A 89 -6.97 -3.51 9.28
N ILE A 90 -7.12 -2.55 8.35
CA ILE A 90 -6.49 -2.58 7.03
C ILE A 90 -5.54 -1.39 6.90
N LEU A 91 -4.28 -1.64 6.57
CA LEU A 91 -3.35 -0.57 6.26
C LEU A 91 -2.78 -0.73 4.84
N GLU A 92 -3.02 0.28 4.00
CA GLU A 92 -2.54 0.31 2.62
C GLU A 92 -1.46 1.36 2.45
N SER A 93 -0.26 0.96 2.11
CA SER A 93 0.81 1.85 1.66
C SER A 93 1.91 1.08 0.92
N ARG A 94 2.86 1.81 0.32
CA ARG A 94 4.04 1.23 -0.30
C ARG A 94 4.83 0.30 0.61
N LEU A 95 4.98 0.69 1.86
CA LEU A 95 5.83 0.03 2.84
C LEU A 95 5.03 -0.60 4.00
N SER A 96 3.70 -0.71 3.90
CA SER A 96 2.91 -1.23 5.02
C SER A 96 3.31 -2.65 5.43
N GLY A 97 3.63 -3.52 4.47
CA GLY A 97 4.15 -4.86 4.75
C GLY A 97 5.51 -4.83 5.42
N TRP A 98 6.41 -3.94 4.99
CA TRP A 98 7.71 -3.72 5.61
C TRP A 98 7.59 -3.25 7.06
N TRP A 99 6.71 -2.28 7.32
CA TRP A 99 6.49 -1.77 8.67
C TRP A 99 5.91 -2.83 9.60
N ALA A 100 4.90 -3.57 9.15
CA ALA A 100 4.32 -4.66 9.93
C ALA A 100 5.36 -5.75 10.23
N HIS A 101 6.21 -6.10 9.26
CA HIS A 101 7.31 -7.06 9.44
C HIS A 101 8.33 -6.57 10.48
N GLN A 102 8.81 -5.33 10.36
CA GLN A 102 9.78 -4.75 11.29
C GLN A 102 9.22 -4.60 12.70
N LEU A 103 7.95 -4.24 12.83
CA LEU A 103 7.24 -4.12 14.10
C LEU A 103 6.80 -5.47 14.68
N LYS A 104 7.02 -6.58 13.94
CA LYS A 104 6.63 -7.94 14.31
C LYS A 104 5.13 -8.09 14.58
N ILE A 105 4.32 -7.36 13.85
CA ILE A 105 2.86 -7.45 13.91
C ILE A 105 2.45 -8.75 13.21
N ASP A 106 1.69 -9.58 13.92
CA ASP A 106 1.12 -10.81 13.37
C ASP A 106 -0.13 -10.47 12.54
N CYS A 107 0.07 -10.33 11.23
CA CYS A 107 -0.98 -9.98 10.28
C CYS A 107 -0.66 -10.55 8.89
N LEU A 108 -1.67 -10.60 8.03
CA LEU A 108 -1.48 -10.91 6.61
C LEU A 108 -0.80 -9.72 5.91
N ARG A 109 0.40 -9.96 5.35
CA ARG A 109 1.17 -8.93 4.63
C ARG A 109 1.17 -9.25 3.14
N VAL A 110 0.32 -8.52 2.40
CA VAL A 110 0.05 -8.76 0.98
C VAL A 110 0.85 -7.80 0.11
N TRP A 111 1.52 -8.35 -0.91
CA TRP A 111 2.02 -7.60 -2.04
C TRP A 111 1.23 -7.95 -3.30
N ILE A 112 0.72 -6.94 -4.00
CA ILE A 112 0.07 -7.09 -5.30
C ILE A 112 1.08 -6.82 -6.41
N GLU A 113 1.55 -7.90 -7.03
CA GLU A 113 2.48 -7.84 -8.16
C GLU A 113 1.71 -7.57 -9.45
N THR A 114 2.19 -6.61 -10.24
CA THR A 114 1.57 -6.24 -11.53
C THR A 114 2.65 -5.59 -12.41
N SER A 115 2.77 -6.03 -13.64
CA SER A 115 3.71 -5.49 -14.62
C SER A 115 3.46 -4.01 -14.91
N ASP A 116 4.49 -3.32 -15.37
CA ASP A 116 4.39 -1.90 -15.75
C ASP A 116 3.31 -1.67 -16.80
N GLU A 117 3.22 -2.58 -17.78
CA GLU A 117 2.27 -2.52 -18.90
C GLU A 117 0.83 -2.67 -18.38
N GLU A 118 0.58 -3.62 -17.50
CA GLU A 118 -0.76 -3.82 -16.95
C GLU A 118 -1.18 -2.66 -16.04
N ARG A 119 -0.27 -2.14 -15.23
CA ARG A 119 -0.53 -0.93 -14.43
C ARG A 119 -0.85 0.27 -15.31
N ALA A 120 -0.09 0.45 -16.40
CA ALA A 120 -0.35 1.52 -17.37
C ALA A 120 -1.74 1.38 -18.02
N ARG A 121 -2.15 0.15 -18.41
CA ARG A 121 -3.50 -0.12 -18.94
C ARG A 121 -4.59 0.22 -17.94
N ARG A 122 -4.44 -0.19 -16.68
CA ARG A 122 -5.39 0.11 -15.60
C ARG A 122 -5.54 1.61 -15.33
N VAL A 123 -4.40 2.33 -15.31
CA VAL A 123 -4.40 3.79 -15.16
C VAL A 123 -5.04 4.46 -16.38
N GLN A 124 -4.70 4.02 -17.61
CA GLN A 124 -5.31 4.53 -18.83
C GLN A 124 -6.83 4.32 -18.85
N ALA A 125 -7.30 3.14 -18.46
CA ALA A 125 -8.74 2.85 -18.42
C ALA A 125 -9.50 3.73 -17.43
N ARG A 126 -8.86 4.12 -16.31
CA ARG A 126 -9.45 4.97 -15.27
C ARG A 126 -9.38 6.45 -15.58
N GLU A 127 -8.26 6.92 -16.10
CA GLU A 127 -7.91 8.36 -16.22
C GLU A 127 -7.83 8.85 -17.68
N GLY A 128 -7.89 7.92 -18.64
CA GLY A 128 -7.66 8.23 -20.05
C GLY A 128 -6.20 8.52 -20.40
N GLY A 129 -5.97 9.11 -21.56
CA GLY A 129 -4.63 9.47 -22.07
C GLY A 129 -4.01 8.37 -22.92
N GLU A 130 -2.81 8.64 -23.44
CA GLU A 130 -2.08 7.71 -24.29
C GLU A 130 -1.36 6.63 -23.46
N PHE A 131 -1.44 5.37 -23.90
CA PHE A 131 -0.82 4.24 -23.18
C PHE A 131 0.69 4.42 -22.98
N SER A 132 1.40 4.86 -24.02
CA SER A 132 2.84 5.10 -23.96
C SER A 132 3.23 6.13 -22.89
N GLN A 133 2.42 7.19 -22.75
CA GLN A 133 2.60 8.20 -21.72
C GLN A 133 2.38 7.61 -20.33
N ARG A 134 1.29 6.86 -20.13
CA ARG A 134 0.98 6.20 -18.85
C ARG A 134 2.05 5.19 -18.44
N LEU A 135 2.63 4.48 -19.42
CA LEU A 135 3.72 3.54 -19.16
C LEU A 135 4.99 4.26 -18.69
N LEU A 136 5.37 5.37 -19.35
CA LEU A 136 6.50 6.19 -18.92
C LEU A 136 6.30 6.75 -17.50
N GLU A 137 5.14 7.31 -17.22
CA GLU A 137 4.77 7.83 -15.88
C GLU A 137 4.84 6.75 -14.79
N SER A 138 4.30 5.55 -15.09
CA SER A 138 4.32 4.41 -14.17
C SER A 138 5.75 3.98 -13.83
N ARG A 139 6.61 3.85 -14.85
CA ARG A 139 8.02 3.49 -14.69
C ARG A 139 8.81 4.54 -13.92
N ALA A 140 8.65 5.81 -14.29
CA ALA A 140 9.31 6.92 -13.62
C ALA A 140 8.93 6.98 -12.13
N ARG A 141 7.65 6.80 -11.80
CA ARG A 141 7.18 6.78 -10.42
C ARG A 141 7.74 5.60 -9.63
N GLN A 142 7.76 4.40 -10.22
CA GLN A 142 8.33 3.22 -9.57
C GLN A 142 9.82 3.37 -9.31
N SER A 143 10.58 3.91 -10.28
CA SER A 143 12.02 4.18 -10.11
C SER A 143 12.28 5.19 -8.99
N ALA A 144 11.51 6.28 -8.96
CA ALA A 144 11.62 7.29 -7.91
C ALA A 144 11.28 6.74 -6.51
N ASP A 145 10.28 5.88 -6.40
CA ASP A 145 9.92 5.22 -5.13
C ASP A 145 11.05 4.27 -4.67
N LYS A 146 11.64 3.46 -5.58
CA LYS A 146 12.77 2.57 -5.27
C LYS A 146 13.97 3.35 -4.74
N GLU A 147 14.38 4.41 -5.44
CA GLU A 147 15.49 5.26 -5.03
C GLU A 147 15.23 5.92 -3.67
N ARG A 148 14.04 6.47 -3.49
CA ARG A 148 13.64 7.15 -2.25
C ARG A 148 13.69 6.20 -1.04
N TYR A 149 13.09 5.02 -1.12
CA TYR A 149 13.06 4.09 0.01
C TYR A 149 14.40 3.43 0.27
N ARG A 150 15.23 3.30 -0.76
CA ARG A 150 16.63 2.90 -0.58
C ARG A 150 17.42 3.94 0.22
N MET A 151 17.26 5.23 -0.10
CA MET A 151 17.93 6.32 0.63
C MET A 151 17.40 6.49 2.06
N LEU A 152 16.08 6.40 2.24
CA LEU A 152 15.44 6.65 3.54
C LEU A 152 15.69 5.54 4.54
N TYR A 153 15.62 4.27 4.11
CA TYR A 153 15.49 3.11 4.99
C TYR A 153 16.38 1.93 4.63
N ASP A 154 17.20 2.05 3.58
CA ASP A 154 17.93 0.93 2.96
C ASP A 154 17.01 -0.24 2.54
N ILE A 155 15.75 0.07 2.19
CA ILE A 155 14.76 -0.88 1.72
C ILE A 155 14.89 -1.06 0.22
N ASP A 156 15.00 -2.33 -0.22
CA ASP A 156 14.83 -2.73 -1.60
C ASP A 156 13.37 -3.13 -1.83
N LEU A 157 12.67 -2.38 -2.70
CA LEU A 157 11.27 -2.68 -3.01
C LEU A 157 11.07 -3.98 -3.84
N ASP A 158 12.15 -4.57 -4.35
CA ASP A 158 12.09 -5.87 -5.03
C ASP A 158 12.29 -7.04 -4.06
N ASP A 159 12.65 -6.78 -2.80
CA ASP A 159 12.71 -7.80 -1.76
C ASP A 159 11.30 -8.10 -1.22
N MET A 160 10.80 -9.28 -1.54
CA MET A 160 9.49 -9.75 -1.12
C MET A 160 9.51 -10.50 0.23
N SER A 161 10.66 -10.63 0.88
CA SER A 161 10.79 -11.37 2.14
C SER A 161 9.90 -10.87 3.30
N PRO A 162 9.52 -9.58 3.38
CA PRO A 162 8.60 -9.11 4.40
C PRO A 162 7.14 -9.55 4.20
N TYR A 163 6.78 -9.97 3.00
CA TYR A 163 5.40 -10.34 2.65
C TYR A 163 5.17 -11.84 2.84
N ASN A 164 4.04 -12.22 3.41
CA ASN A 164 3.63 -13.62 3.54
C ASN A 164 2.63 -14.05 2.45
N LEU A 165 2.13 -13.10 1.65
CA LEU A 165 1.35 -13.37 0.45
C LEU A 165 1.76 -12.42 -0.69
N VAL A 166 2.22 -12.97 -1.81
CA VAL A 166 2.47 -12.23 -3.06
C VAL A 166 1.48 -12.73 -4.12
N VAL A 167 0.64 -11.81 -4.63
CA VAL A 167 -0.39 -12.15 -5.62
C VAL A 167 0.01 -11.56 -6.97
N ASP A 168 0.31 -12.41 -7.95
CA ASP A 168 0.46 -11.98 -9.35
C ASP A 168 -0.92 -11.64 -9.95
N ALA A 169 -1.19 -10.35 -10.06
CA ALA A 169 -2.47 -9.81 -10.52
C ALA A 169 -2.49 -9.42 -12.01
N ASN A 170 -1.50 -9.84 -12.81
CA ASN A 170 -1.40 -9.48 -14.23
C ASN A 170 -2.61 -9.95 -15.05
N ASN A 171 -3.11 -11.15 -14.76
CA ASN A 171 -4.20 -11.79 -15.49
C ASN A 171 -5.42 -12.06 -14.60
N LEU A 172 -5.49 -11.42 -13.42
CA LEU A 172 -6.58 -11.61 -12.47
C LEU A 172 -7.52 -10.41 -12.47
N SER A 173 -8.81 -10.70 -12.40
CA SER A 173 -9.81 -9.69 -12.08
C SER A 173 -9.69 -9.26 -10.61
N ALA A 174 -10.25 -8.10 -10.28
CA ALA A 174 -10.31 -7.62 -8.90
C ALA A 174 -11.03 -8.62 -7.96
N GLU A 175 -12.02 -9.37 -8.49
CA GLU A 175 -12.74 -10.40 -7.74
C GLU A 175 -11.86 -11.60 -7.43
N GLN A 176 -11.08 -12.05 -8.41
CA GLN A 176 -10.15 -13.17 -8.22
C GLN A 176 -9.05 -12.83 -7.21
N VAL A 177 -8.49 -11.61 -7.29
CA VAL A 177 -7.50 -11.13 -6.30
C VAL A 177 -8.13 -11.11 -4.90
N PHE A 178 -9.35 -10.59 -4.77
CA PHE A 178 -10.07 -10.55 -3.50
C PHE A 178 -10.32 -11.97 -2.95
N THR A 179 -10.76 -12.91 -3.79
CA THR A 179 -11.01 -14.31 -3.37
C THR A 179 -9.74 -14.98 -2.82
N ILE A 180 -8.59 -14.78 -3.48
CA ILE A 180 -7.30 -15.31 -3.01
C ILE A 180 -6.95 -14.75 -1.63
N VAL A 181 -7.03 -13.43 -1.48
CA VAL A 181 -6.67 -12.76 -0.22
C VAL A 181 -7.65 -13.12 0.90
N GLN A 182 -8.95 -13.26 0.58
CA GLN A 182 -9.96 -13.65 1.54
C GLN A 182 -9.76 -15.10 2.04
N GLY A 183 -9.35 -16.03 1.15
CA GLY A 183 -9.00 -17.40 1.53
C GLY A 183 -7.89 -17.41 2.58
N GLU A 184 -6.79 -16.70 2.33
CA GLU A 184 -5.69 -16.58 3.30
C GLU A 184 -6.12 -15.91 4.63
N LEU A 185 -6.98 -14.89 4.59
CA LEU A 185 -7.52 -14.25 5.80
C LEU A 185 -8.38 -15.21 6.64
N ASN A 186 -9.05 -16.18 6.00
CA ASN A 186 -9.86 -17.19 6.66
C ASN A 186 -9.06 -18.42 7.11
N GLY A 187 -7.81 -18.56 6.69
CA GLY A 187 -6.95 -19.72 6.96
C GLY A 187 -7.34 -20.96 6.13
N GLU A 188 -7.82 -20.74 4.89
CA GLU A 188 -8.25 -21.78 3.93
C GLU A 188 -7.11 -22.20 2.99
#